data_bfc6527fe505855d8c9e3e971b1d68fb
#
_entry.id   bfc6527fe505855d8c9e3e971b1d68fb
#
_cell.length_a   1.000
_cell.length_b   1.000
_cell.length_c   1.000
_cell.angle_alpha   90.00
_cell.angle_beta   90.00
_cell.angle_gamma   90.00
#
_symmetry.space_group_name_H-M   'P 1'
#
loop_
_entity.id
_entity.type
_entity.pdbx_description
1 polymer ?
#
loop_
_entity_poly.entity_id
_entity_poly.type
_entity_poly.pdbx_seq_one_letter_code
_entity_poly.pdbx_strand_id
1 'polypeptide(L)'
;NVIDYRFAGYISDDSIVVTKNSYKEVPAFYIISNGKETKLRVRDIGIDDYYSYRNGKIVYAAYQSDPRWANRDYSVIKLLDIYNGEQKQITYQSKYFSPDINAAGTEILAVQVNTNGSNNLVRIVASTGNLIQKIPNPDNYFFTQSKYINADAAVSAVRNPDGKMALVKIDLTNGTTESLTPFTYNVLGYPAVKGDTIYLTAMNGNADKIFAVTLQSKKIFSVTNNNNGVYSPAVNNKGELMVSAFTAGGYMLAKVDLAKADWQEFNTFSTAKVDNDLFAGSEMHMKGAGALYALDENNNTWAVTKFRKSFRLFNFHSWRPVVDDPEYGYNFFSNNILSSFRNNISYTYNRSDRSHTIGFNTAFAGWFPIINAGAEESFNRTVDTAFGKSVSYNAATLKAGVSIPLRFVGGRTNKFLSVGAGYNLEQYYYNGLSKNVFKNKAINYMNSFLSFSNIGQQARQHVNPRWAQSLSVNYRDALNFRNSHKFVAHASFYFPGIGRNHSLVINTAYQN
;
A
#
# COMPACT_ATOMS: atom_id res chain seq x y z
N ASN A 1 -25.27 6.63 1.52
CA ASN A 1 -24.29 5.63 1.11
C ASN A 1 -23.49 6.20 -0.06
N VAL A 2 -22.21 6.47 0.16
CA VAL A 2 -21.30 6.94 -0.90
C VAL A 2 -20.93 5.74 -1.77
N ILE A 3 -21.11 5.89 -3.08
CA ILE A 3 -20.75 4.87 -4.08
C ILE A 3 -19.89 5.57 -5.13
N ASP A 4 -18.76 4.94 -5.46
CA ASP A 4 -17.86 5.43 -6.48
C ASP A 4 -17.85 4.46 -7.67
N TYR A 5 -18.20 4.96 -8.85
CA TYR A 5 -18.00 4.31 -10.13
C TYR A 5 -16.89 5.02 -10.89
N ARG A 6 -15.85 4.29 -11.27
CA ARG A 6 -14.68 4.88 -11.93
C ARG A 6 -14.21 4.07 -13.11
N PHE A 7 -13.60 4.75 -14.07
CA PHE A 7 -12.91 4.17 -15.23
C PHE A 7 -13.80 3.28 -16.08
N ALA A 8 -14.98 3.80 -16.48
CA ALA A 8 -15.84 3.07 -17.39
C ALA A 8 -15.12 2.71 -18.69
N GLY A 9 -15.35 1.49 -19.19
CA GLY A 9 -14.92 1.02 -20.49
C GLY A 9 -16.09 0.38 -21.23
N TYR A 10 -16.36 0.79 -22.45
CA TYR A 10 -17.45 0.23 -23.24
C TYR A 10 -17.12 -1.19 -23.73
N ILE A 11 -17.97 -2.15 -23.38
CA ILE A 11 -17.96 -3.53 -23.93
C ILE A 11 -18.75 -3.53 -25.24
N SER A 12 -19.90 -2.88 -25.24
CA SER A 12 -20.76 -2.59 -26.37
C SER A 12 -21.42 -1.24 -26.17
N ASP A 13 -22.27 -0.80 -27.09
CA ASP A 13 -22.97 0.48 -26.93
C ASP A 13 -23.87 0.53 -25.69
N ASP A 14 -24.38 -0.60 -25.22
CA ASP A 14 -25.32 -0.71 -24.10
C ASP A 14 -24.73 -1.41 -22.87
N SER A 15 -23.43 -1.75 -22.90
CA SER A 15 -22.75 -2.47 -21.83
C SER A 15 -21.38 -1.87 -21.53
N ILE A 16 -21.09 -1.68 -20.25
CA ILE A 16 -19.80 -1.15 -19.78
C ILE A 16 -19.20 -2.04 -18.70
N VAL A 17 -17.89 -2.04 -18.61
CA VAL A 17 -17.16 -2.48 -17.42
C VAL A 17 -16.76 -1.26 -16.61
N VAL A 18 -16.80 -1.38 -15.28
CA VAL A 18 -16.49 -0.28 -14.36
C VAL A 18 -15.94 -0.81 -13.05
N THR A 19 -15.08 -0.07 -12.36
CA THR A 19 -14.83 -0.33 -10.93
C THR A 19 -15.90 0.33 -10.09
N LYS A 20 -16.40 -0.41 -9.11
CA LYS A 20 -17.34 0.08 -8.11
C LYS A 20 -16.77 -0.17 -6.72
N ASN A 21 -16.88 0.83 -5.88
CA ASN A 21 -16.50 0.75 -4.49
C ASN A 21 -17.52 1.53 -3.63
N SER A 22 -17.68 1.17 -2.37
CA SER A 22 -18.53 1.88 -1.43
C SER A 22 -18.08 1.65 0.01
N TYR A 23 -18.65 2.37 0.96
CA TYR A 23 -18.39 2.06 2.37
C TYR A 23 -18.85 0.65 2.79
N LYS A 24 -19.73 0.04 2.01
CA LYS A 24 -20.34 -1.26 2.28
C LYS A 24 -19.66 -2.42 1.55
N GLU A 25 -18.90 -2.14 0.50
CA GLU A 25 -18.32 -3.14 -0.38
C GLU A 25 -16.88 -2.80 -0.74
N VAL A 26 -16.05 -3.82 -0.83
CA VAL A 26 -14.67 -3.68 -1.30
C VAL A 26 -14.63 -3.36 -2.80
N PRO A 27 -13.58 -2.68 -3.29
CA PRO A 27 -13.43 -2.40 -4.72
C PRO A 27 -13.55 -3.65 -5.58
N ALA A 28 -14.39 -3.60 -6.61
CA ALA A 28 -14.60 -4.71 -7.52
C ALA A 28 -14.91 -4.21 -8.94
N PHE A 29 -14.62 -5.05 -9.92
CA PHE A 29 -15.06 -4.86 -11.30
C PHE A 29 -16.50 -5.32 -11.44
N TYR A 30 -17.29 -4.50 -12.13
CA TYR A 30 -18.71 -4.77 -12.46
C TYR A 30 -18.93 -4.61 -13.95
N ILE A 31 -19.85 -5.39 -14.49
CA ILE A 31 -20.46 -5.17 -15.79
C ILE A 31 -21.82 -4.54 -15.54
N ILE A 32 -22.08 -3.43 -16.20
CA ILE A 32 -23.40 -2.78 -16.21
C ILE A 32 -23.96 -2.89 -17.62
N SER A 33 -25.10 -3.57 -17.76
CA SER A 33 -25.79 -3.74 -19.04
C SER A 33 -27.27 -3.54 -18.82
N ASN A 34 -27.88 -2.65 -19.62
CA ASN A 34 -29.31 -2.29 -19.52
C ASN A 34 -29.73 -1.93 -18.07
N GLY A 35 -28.89 -1.19 -17.36
CA GLY A 35 -29.13 -0.77 -15.98
C GLY A 35 -28.93 -1.85 -14.91
N LYS A 36 -28.63 -3.09 -15.31
CA LYS A 36 -28.37 -4.20 -14.38
C LYS A 36 -26.86 -4.31 -14.10
N GLU A 37 -26.51 -4.31 -12.83
CA GLU A 37 -25.15 -4.49 -12.36
C GLU A 37 -24.85 -5.96 -12.08
N THR A 38 -23.76 -6.47 -12.63
CA THR A 38 -23.26 -7.82 -12.35
C THR A 38 -21.81 -7.72 -11.87
N LYS A 39 -21.55 -8.19 -10.66
CA LYS A 39 -20.21 -8.22 -10.09
C LYS A 39 -19.38 -9.27 -10.82
N LEU A 40 -18.28 -8.83 -11.43
CA LEU A 40 -17.35 -9.72 -12.13
C LEU A 40 -16.33 -10.31 -11.15
N ARG A 41 -15.60 -9.44 -10.43
CA ARG A 41 -14.52 -9.89 -9.54
C ARG A 41 -14.14 -8.78 -8.54
N VAL A 42 -13.83 -9.17 -7.31
CA VAL A 42 -13.13 -8.29 -6.36
C VAL A 42 -11.76 -7.95 -6.93
N ARG A 43 -11.44 -6.66 -6.97
CA ARG A 43 -10.15 -6.18 -7.46
C ARG A 43 -9.04 -6.57 -6.48
N ASP A 44 -7.90 -6.96 -7.01
CA ASP A 44 -6.70 -7.14 -6.19
C ASP A 44 -6.26 -5.80 -5.59
N ILE A 45 -5.57 -5.84 -4.45
CA ILE A 45 -5.01 -4.64 -3.81
C ILE A 45 -4.16 -3.91 -4.85
N GLY A 46 -4.57 -2.70 -5.19
CA GLY A 46 -3.92 -1.84 -6.18
C GLY A 46 -3.04 -0.79 -5.54
N ILE A 47 -2.19 -0.16 -6.34
CA ILE A 47 -1.46 1.05 -5.98
C ILE A 47 -2.33 2.27 -6.24
N ASP A 48 -3.09 2.20 -7.33
CA ASP A 48 -4.10 3.18 -7.73
C ASP A 48 -5.40 2.48 -8.17
N ASP A 49 -6.42 3.25 -8.52
CA ASP A 49 -7.68 2.72 -9.01
C ASP A 49 -7.72 2.57 -10.54
N TYR A 50 -6.66 2.98 -11.25
CA TYR A 50 -6.61 2.97 -12.69
C TYR A 50 -6.54 1.57 -13.28
N TYR A 51 -7.21 1.37 -14.39
CA TYR A 51 -7.10 0.19 -15.25
C TYR A 51 -7.42 0.57 -16.70
N SER A 52 -6.99 -0.24 -17.62
CA SER A 52 -7.38 -0.16 -19.02
C SER A 52 -8.27 -1.34 -19.41
N TYR A 53 -9.26 -1.06 -20.21
CA TYR A 53 -10.12 -2.08 -20.80
C TYR A 53 -10.04 -2.01 -22.32
N ARG A 54 -9.90 -3.16 -22.96
CA ARG A 54 -9.96 -3.30 -24.43
C ARG A 54 -10.34 -4.74 -24.80
N ASN A 55 -11.31 -4.90 -25.70
CA ASN A 55 -11.70 -6.17 -26.32
C ASN A 55 -11.84 -7.32 -25.31
N GLY A 56 -12.59 -7.14 -24.27
CA GLY A 56 -12.84 -8.16 -23.25
C GLY A 56 -11.72 -8.34 -22.22
N LYS A 57 -10.65 -7.56 -22.30
CA LYS A 57 -9.51 -7.68 -21.38
C LYS A 57 -9.34 -6.43 -20.53
N ILE A 58 -9.19 -6.63 -19.22
CA ILE A 58 -8.81 -5.59 -18.25
C ILE A 58 -7.35 -5.79 -17.89
N VAL A 59 -6.52 -4.74 -17.99
CA VAL A 59 -5.16 -4.72 -17.49
C VAL A 59 -5.01 -3.64 -16.44
N TYR A 60 -4.34 -3.95 -15.33
CA TYR A 60 -4.12 -3.02 -14.23
C TYR A 60 -2.86 -3.34 -13.44
N ALA A 61 -2.34 -2.35 -12.74
CA ALA A 61 -1.24 -2.50 -11.83
C ALA A 61 -1.77 -2.92 -10.44
N ALA A 62 -1.14 -3.94 -9.85
CA ALA A 62 -1.47 -4.44 -8.54
C ALA A 62 -0.25 -4.37 -7.61
N TYR A 63 -0.51 -4.11 -6.34
CA TYR A 63 0.51 -4.10 -5.30
C TYR A 63 0.95 -5.53 -4.97
N GLN A 64 2.25 -5.71 -4.76
CA GLN A 64 2.84 -6.92 -4.21
C GLN A 64 3.96 -6.57 -3.25
N SER A 65 3.90 -7.07 -2.03
CA SER A 65 4.99 -6.90 -1.07
C SER A 65 6.15 -7.85 -1.36
N ASP A 66 7.37 -7.44 -1.00
CA ASP A 66 8.43 -8.42 -0.74
C ASP A 66 8.05 -9.24 0.49
N PRO A 67 8.20 -10.57 0.46
CA PRO A 67 7.83 -11.39 1.61
C PRO A 67 8.57 -11.05 2.89
N ARG A 68 9.80 -10.58 2.82
CA ARG A 68 10.65 -10.35 4.00
C ARG A 68 10.95 -8.87 4.26
N TRP A 69 11.16 -8.07 3.22
CA TRP A 69 11.66 -6.70 3.36
C TRP A 69 10.52 -5.69 3.26
N ALA A 70 10.16 -5.08 4.41
CA ALA A 70 8.99 -4.19 4.51
C ALA A 70 9.07 -2.94 3.62
N ASN A 71 10.28 -2.47 3.29
CA ASN A 71 10.50 -1.30 2.44
C ASN A 71 10.77 -1.65 0.97
N ARG A 72 10.50 -2.90 0.57
CA ARG A 72 10.59 -3.36 -0.80
C ARG A 72 9.22 -3.78 -1.30
N ASP A 73 8.67 -2.97 -2.16
CA ASP A 73 7.35 -3.20 -2.75
C ASP A 73 7.45 -3.26 -4.27
N TYR A 74 6.51 -3.97 -4.87
CA TYR A 74 6.42 -4.16 -6.31
C TYR A 74 5.08 -3.68 -6.84
N SER A 75 5.09 -3.29 -8.10
CA SER A 75 3.90 -3.06 -8.92
C SER A 75 3.92 -4.06 -10.05
N VAL A 76 2.97 -5.00 -10.02
CA VAL A 76 2.88 -6.10 -10.98
C VAL A 76 1.66 -5.92 -11.87
N ILE A 77 1.78 -6.33 -13.13
CA ILE A 77 0.66 -6.26 -14.07
C ILE A 77 -0.21 -7.49 -13.94
N LYS A 78 -1.53 -7.25 -13.84
CA LYS A 78 -2.59 -8.26 -13.88
C LYS A 78 -3.40 -8.10 -15.16
N LEU A 79 -3.78 -9.22 -15.74
CA LEU A 79 -4.68 -9.32 -16.88
C LEU A 79 -5.91 -10.14 -16.47
N LEU A 80 -7.10 -9.58 -16.63
CA LEU A 80 -8.37 -10.23 -16.37
C LEU A 80 -9.17 -10.31 -17.68
N ASP A 81 -9.60 -11.48 -18.05
CA ASP A 81 -10.55 -11.72 -19.12
C ASP A 81 -11.97 -11.65 -18.56
N ILE A 82 -12.82 -10.75 -19.10
CA ILE A 82 -14.17 -10.53 -18.55
C ILE A 82 -15.17 -11.62 -18.96
N TYR A 83 -14.90 -12.41 -19.98
CA TYR A 83 -15.83 -13.42 -20.49
C TYR A 83 -15.75 -14.72 -19.70
N ASN A 84 -14.55 -15.14 -19.31
CA ASN A 84 -14.32 -16.36 -18.53
C ASN A 84 -13.97 -16.08 -17.06
N GLY A 85 -13.72 -14.81 -16.69
CA GLY A 85 -13.34 -14.40 -15.33
C GLY A 85 -11.93 -14.83 -14.92
N GLU A 86 -11.12 -15.35 -15.85
CA GLU A 86 -9.75 -15.76 -15.57
C GLU A 86 -8.83 -14.55 -15.39
N GLN A 87 -8.08 -14.55 -14.28
CA GLN A 87 -7.07 -13.51 -14.01
C GLN A 87 -5.69 -14.11 -13.92
N LYS A 88 -4.76 -13.54 -14.65
CA LYS A 88 -3.34 -13.91 -14.64
C LYS A 88 -2.48 -12.76 -14.11
N GLN A 89 -1.45 -13.11 -13.35
CA GLN A 89 -0.35 -12.19 -13.06
C GLN A 89 0.67 -12.30 -14.19
N ILE A 90 0.95 -11.18 -14.85
CA ILE A 90 1.80 -11.15 -16.05
C ILE A 90 3.25 -10.88 -15.69
N THR A 91 3.50 -10.01 -14.69
CA THR A 91 4.86 -9.66 -14.28
C THR A 91 5.08 -9.96 -12.79
N TYR A 92 6.35 -10.17 -12.43
CA TYR A 92 6.77 -10.50 -11.06
C TYR A 92 7.90 -9.57 -10.64
N GLN A 93 7.87 -9.12 -9.38
CA GLN A 93 8.90 -8.23 -8.80
C GLN A 93 9.23 -7.01 -9.67
N SER A 94 8.25 -6.53 -10.43
CA SER A 94 8.37 -5.39 -11.34
C SER A 94 8.01 -4.07 -10.66
N LYS A 95 8.28 -2.97 -11.33
CA LYS A 95 7.84 -1.60 -11.02
C LYS A 95 7.12 -1.03 -12.25
N TYR A 96 6.04 -1.69 -12.67
CA TYR A 96 5.24 -1.31 -13.83
C TYR A 96 3.92 -0.69 -13.41
N PHE A 97 3.56 0.44 -14.02
CA PHE A 97 2.40 1.25 -13.68
C PHE A 97 1.58 1.59 -14.91
N SER A 98 0.34 2.00 -14.71
CA SER A 98 -0.57 2.54 -15.75
C SER A 98 -0.60 1.74 -17.06
N PRO A 99 -0.83 0.41 -17.02
CA PRO A 99 -0.77 -0.42 -18.21
C PRO A 99 -1.94 -0.14 -19.17
N ASP A 100 -1.68 -0.30 -20.47
CA ASP A 100 -2.68 -0.40 -21.54
C ASP A 100 -2.40 -1.64 -22.40
N ILE A 101 -3.43 -2.19 -23.05
CA ILE A 101 -3.30 -3.36 -23.90
C ILE A 101 -3.61 -2.97 -25.36
N ASN A 102 -2.86 -3.52 -26.33
CA ASN A 102 -3.10 -3.25 -27.73
C ASN A 102 -4.42 -3.87 -28.23
N ALA A 103 -4.89 -3.48 -29.40
CA ALA A 103 -6.15 -3.97 -29.97
C ALA A 103 -6.17 -5.49 -30.20
N ALA A 104 -5.02 -6.08 -30.53
CA ALA A 104 -4.88 -7.53 -30.70
C ALA A 104 -4.89 -8.32 -29.38
N GLY A 105 -4.71 -7.64 -28.24
CA GLY A 105 -4.61 -8.30 -26.93
C GLY A 105 -3.31 -9.06 -26.71
N THR A 106 -2.28 -8.81 -27.48
CA THR A 106 -1.01 -9.52 -27.49
C THR A 106 0.11 -8.81 -26.78
N GLU A 107 0.02 -7.47 -26.66
CA GLU A 107 1.04 -6.64 -26.04
C GLU A 107 0.46 -5.66 -25.03
N ILE A 108 1.20 -5.42 -23.98
CA ILE A 108 0.89 -4.43 -22.94
C ILE A 108 1.95 -3.32 -22.99
N LEU A 109 1.51 -2.09 -23.05
CA LEU A 109 2.31 -0.88 -22.83
C LEU A 109 2.22 -0.53 -21.35
N ALA A 110 3.34 -0.33 -20.68
CA ALA A 110 3.38 0.03 -19.28
C ALA A 110 4.47 1.07 -19.00
N VAL A 111 4.31 1.81 -17.92
CA VAL A 111 5.30 2.75 -17.40
C VAL A 111 6.22 1.99 -16.45
N GLN A 112 7.51 1.93 -16.74
CA GLN A 112 8.54 1.38 -15.86
C GLN A 112 9.20 2.50 -15.06
N VAL A 113 9.24 2.37 -13.74
CA VAL A 113 10.00 3.26 -12.86
C VAL A 113 11.19 2.49 -12.30
N ASN A 114 12.39 2.99 -12.52
CA ASN A 114 13.63 2.38 -12.05
C ASN A 114 14.03 2.92 -10.68
N THR A 115 14.90 2.20 -9.97
CA THR A 115 15.39 2.59 -8.64
C THR A 115 16.21 3.88 -8.62
N ASN A 116 16.77 4.29 -9.77
CA ASN A 116 17.47 5.56 -9.96
C ASN A 116 16.52 6.74 -10.29
N GLY A 117 15.20 6.51 -10.27
CA GLY A 117 14.20 7.52 -10.58
C GLY A 117 13.88 7.67 -12.08
N SER A 118 14.63 7.04 -12.99
CA SER A 118 14.32 7.10 -14.40
C SER A 118 12.99 6.42 -14.73
N ASN A 119 12.27 7.00 -15.67
CA ASN A 119 10.94 6.56 -16.09
C ASN A 119 10.96 6.28 -17.60
N ASN A 120 10.42 5.14 -18.00
CA ASN A 120 10.38 4.74 -19.40
C ASN A 120 9.05 4.05 -19.73
N LEU A 121 8.61 4.13 -20.96
CA LEU A 121 7.60 3.21 -21.47
C LEU A 121 8.26 1.89 -21.88
N VAL A 122 7.55 0.80 -21.62
CA VAL A 122 7.96 -0.54 -22.02
C VAL A 122 6.80 -1.26 -22.71
N ARG A 123 7.13 -2.05 -23.73
CA ARG A 123 6.21 -3.03 -24.35
C ARG A 123 6.55 -4.40 -23.83
N ILE A 124 5.56 -5.14 -23.40
CA ILE A 124 5.70 -6.51 -22.89
C ILE A 124 4.68 -7.44 -23.53
N VAL A 125 5.03 -8.71 -23.66
CA VAL A 125 4.13 -9.76 -24.19
C VAL A 125 3.01 -10.00 -23.17
N ALA A 126 1.76 -9.87 -23.59
CA ALA A 126 0.59 -9.99 -22.70
C ALA A 126 0.41 -11.38 -22.09
N SER A 127 0.90 -12.44 -22.73
CA SER A 127 0.77 -13.82 -22.25
C SER A 127 1.87 -14.24 -21.27
N THR A 128 3.10 -13.69 -21.43
CA THR A 128 4.29 -14.13 -20.68
C THR A 128 4.92 -13.06 -19.81
N GLY A 129 4.64 -11.78 -20.05
CA GLY A 129 5.28 -10.65 -19.39
C GLY A 129 6.72 -10.35 -19.84
N ASN A 130 7.19 -11.05 -20.86
CA ASN A 130 8.53 -10.81 -21.40
C ASN A 130 8.63 -9.42 -22.02
N LEU A 131 9.74 -8.74 -21.74
CA LEU A 131 10.03 -7.43 -22.32
C LEU A 131 10.25 -7.57 -23.84
N ILE A 132 9.46 -6.85 -24.63
CA ILE A 132 9.64 -6.73 -26.09
C ILE A 132 10.61 -5.57 -26.36
N GLN A 133 10.32 -4.41 -25.77
CA GLN A 133 11.05 -3.19 -26.05
C GLN A 133 10.95 -2.21 -24.87
N LYS A 134 12.04 -1.51 -24.63
CA LYS A 134 12.07 -0.31 -23.78
C LYS A 134 12.15 0.91 -24.69
N ILE A 135 11.14 1.77 -24.61
CA ILE A 135 11.06 2.98 -25.44
C ILE A 135 12.04 4.03 -24.92
N PRO A 136 12.89 4.62 -25.79
CA PRO A 136 13.74 5.73 -25.39
C PRO A 136 12.96 6.91 -24.83
N ASN A 137 13.53 7.62 -23.86
CA ASN A 137 12.95 8.79 -23.23
C ASN A 137 14.01 9.91 -23.10
N PRO A 138 14.45 10.51 -24.20
CA PRO A 138 15.52 11.51 -24.19
C PRO A 138 15.14 12.77 -23.42
N ASP A 139 13.85 13.14 -23.42
CA ASP A 139 13.32 14.33 -22.75
C ASP A 139 13.12 14.13 -21.24
N ASN A 140 13.44 12.93 -20.71
CA ASN A 140 13.25 12.56 -19.32
C ASN A 140 11.83 12.85 -18.80
N TYR A 141 10.82 12.59 -19.62
CA TYR A 141 9.42 12.74 -19.22
C TYR A 141 9.00 11.68 -18.20
N PHE A 142 8.15 12.07 -17.26
CA PHE A 142 7.43 11.15 -16.41
C PHE A 142 6.09 10.81 -17.07
N PHE A 143 5.96 9.58 -17.61
CA PHE A 143 4.77 9.11 -18.30
C PHE A 143 3.67 8.69 -17.32
N THR A 144 2.41 9.00 -17.66
CA THR A 144 1.25 8.53 -16.91
C THR A 144 0.11 8.15 -17.88
N GLN A 145 -0.58 7.06 -17.56
CA GLN A 145 -1.81 6.63 -18.23
C GLN A 145 -1.70 6.55 -19.76
N SER A 146 -0.58 6.02 -20.24
CA SER A 146 -0.33 5.87 -21.66
C SER A 146 -1.34 4.95 -22.33
N LYS A 147 -1.77 5.29 -23.54
CA LYS A 147 -2.75 4.55 -24.33
C LYS A 147 -2.24 4.32 -25.74
N TYR A 148 -2.40 3.10 -26.26
CA TYR A 148 -2.17 2.84 -27.68
C TYR A 148 -3.12 3.66 -28.55
N ILE A 149 -2.57 4.36 -29.53
CA ILE A 149 -3.31 4.91 -30.66
C ILE A 149 -3.44 3.82 -31.73
N ASN A 150 -2.32 3.18 -32.07
CA ASN A 150 -2.19 2.05 -32.99
C ASN A 150 -0.99 1.18 -32.57
N ALA A 151 -0.50 0.30 -33.46
CA ALA A 151 0.63 -0.58 -33.16
C ALA A 151 1.95 0.18 -32.90
N ASP A 152 2.14 1.32 -33.55
CA ASP A 152 3.41 2.05 -33.58
C ASP A 152 3.36 3.39 -32.83
N ALA A 153 2.19 3.77 -32.33
CA ALA A 153 2.01 5.05 -31.63
C ALA A 153 1.16 4.94 -30.38
N ALA A 154 1.52 5.73 -29.39
CA ALA A 154 0.76 5.91 -28.16
C ALA A 154 0.56 7.39 -27.84
N VAL A 155 -0.38 7.66 -26.94
CA VAL A 155 -0.55 8.96 -26.30
C VAL A 155 -0.32 8.80 -24.79
N SER A 156 0.26 9.80 -24.15
CA SER A 156 0.47 9.83 -22.71
C SER A 156 0.30 11.23 -22.16
N ALA A 157 -0.25 11.33 -20.97
CA ALA A 157 -0.06 12.50 -20.15
C ALA A 157 1.36 12.44 -19.56
N VAL A 158 2.16 13.46 -19.80
CA VAL A 158 3.55 13.51 -19.34
C VAL A 158 3.80 14.70 -18.44
N ARG A 159 4.76 14.54 -17.55
CA ARG A 159 5.33 15.64 -16.78
C ARG A 159 6.78 15.81 -17.18
N ASN A 160 7.18 17.02 -17.54
CA ASN A 160 8.57 17.34 -17.87
C ASN A 160 9.40 17.61 -16.59
N PRO A 161 10.74 17.72 -16.67
CA PRO A 161 11.60 18.04 -15.54
C PRO A 161 11.24 19.33 -14.78
N ASP A 162 10.63 20.32 -15.46
CA ASP A 162 10.16 21.58 -14.84
C ASP A 162 8.84 21.39 -14.06
N GLY A 163 8.27 20.20 -14.03
CA GLY A 163 7.00 19.89 -13.37
C GLY A 163 5.76 20.24 -14.17
N LYS A 164 5.88 20.75 -15.41
CA LYS A 164 4.75 21.05 -16.29
C LYS A 164 4.22 19.80 -16.96
N MET A 165 2.93 19.76 -17.22
CA MET A 165 2.24 18.64 -17.85
C MET A 165 1.77 18.99 -19.26
N ALA A 166 1.81 17.99 -20.14
CA ALA A 166 1.24 18.04 -21.48
C ALA A 166 0.71 16.67 -21.90
N LEU A 167 -0.17 16.66 -22.88
CA LEU A 167 -0.52 15.46 -23.63
C LEU A 167 0.47 15.33 -24.79
N VAL A 168 1.14 14.19 -24.92
CA VAL A 168 2.09 13.93 -26.00
C VAL A 168 1.73 12.67 -26.76
N LYS A 169 1.94 12.70 -28.08
CA LYS A 169 1.99 11.50 -28.91
C LYS A 169 3.41 10.97 -28.94
N ILE A 170 3.57 9.67 -28.90
CA ILE A 170 4.85 8.97 -28.80
C ILE A 170 4.94 7.96 -29.93
N ASP A 171 6.00 8.00 -30.71
CA ASP A 171 6.39 6.95 -31.63
C ASP A 171 7.02 5.80 -30.81
N LEU A 172 6.38 4.65 -30.83
CA LEU A 172 6.82 3.48 -30.04
C LEU A 172 8.03 2.75 -30.66
N THR A 173 8.45 3.12 -31.89
CA THR A 173 9.62 2.53 -32.54
C THR A 173 10.92 3.16 -32.04
N ASN A 174 10.94 4.49 -31.96
CA ASN A 174 12.15 5.28 -31.68
C ASN A 174 12.06 6.18 -30.45
N GLY A 175 10.85 6.33 -29.84
CA GLY A 175 10.63 7.15 -28.66
C GLY A 175 10.52 8.64 -28.92
N THR A 176 10.42 9.09 -30.19
CA THR A 176 10.18 10.49 -30.47
C THR A 176 8.82 10.93 -29.98
N THR A 177 8.74 12.17 -29.48
CA THR A 177 7.53 12.71 -28.89
C THR A 177 7.06 13.94 -29.68
N GLU A 178 5.76 14.09 -29.77
CA GLU A 178 5.08 15.22 -30.36
C GLU A 178 4.06 15.78 -29.37
N SER A 179 4.21 17.05 -28.97
CA SER A 179 3.26 17.69 -28.07
C SER A 179 1.94 17.96 -28.78
N LEU A 180 0.86 17.46 -28.20
CA LEU A 180 -0.52 17.69 -28.64
C LEU A 180 -1.17 18.86 -27.89
N THR A 181 -0.65 19.19 -26.69
CA THR A 181 -1.06 20.36 -25.90
C THR A 181 0.18 21.12 -25.42
N PRO A 182 0.07 22.41 -25.11
CA PRO A 182 1.15 23.15 -24.46
C PRO A 182 1.52 22.54 -23.09
N PHE A 183 2.79 22.67 -22.71
CA PHE A 183 3.24 22.37 -21.37
C PHE A 183 2.81 23.44 -20.38
N THR A 184 1.97 23.07 -19.40
CA THR A 184 1.43 23.97 -18.37
C THR A 184 1.48 23.31 -16.98
N TYR A 185 1.24 24.08 -15.94
CA TYR A 185 1.08 23.53 -14.58
C TYR A 185 -0.31 22.93 -14.32
N ASN A 186 -1.23 23.03 -15.27
CA ASN A 186 -2.54 22.39 -15.14
C ASN A 186 -2.40 20.87 -15.18
N VAL A 187 -3.07 20.21 -14.25
CA VAL A 187 -3.12 18.75 -14.22
C VAL A 187 -4.02 18.25 -15.35
N LEU A 188 -3.51 17.30 -16.09
CA LEU A 188 -4.27 16.59 -17.14
C LEU A 188 -3.97 15.09 -17.08
N GLY A 189 -4.92 14.27 -17.53
CA GLY A 189 -4.74 12.82 -17.52
C GLY A 189 -5.94 12.05 -18.05
N TYR A 190 -5.92 10.75 -17.86
CA TYR A 190 -6.94 9.79 -18.28
C TYR A 190 -7.30 9.87 -19.77
N PRO A 191 -6.33 9.82 -20.69
CA PRO A 191 -6.61 9.89 -22.11
C PRO A 191 -7.42 8.66 -22.56
N ALA A 192 -8.42 8.91 -23.41
CA ALA A 192 -9.20 7.91 -24.12
C ALA A 192 -9.16 8.19 -25.62
N VAL A 193 -8.67 7.24 -26.40
CA VAL A 193 -8.46 7.37 -27.84
C VAL A 193 -9.70 6.87 -28.59
N LYS A 194 -10.25 7.70 -29.46
CA LYS A 194 -11.34 7.34 -30.38
C LYS A 194 -11.13 7.96 -31.76
N GLY A 195 -10.73 7.15 -32.72
CA GLY A 195 -10.38 7.62 -34.06
C GLY A 195 -9.26 8.66 -34.02
N ASP A 196 -9.48 9.83 -34.63
CA ASP A 196 -8.54 10.96 -34.65
C ASP A 196 -8.65 11.88 -33.40
N THR A 197 -9.45 11.52 -32.42
CA THR A 197 -9.72 12.35 -31.24
C THR A 197 -9.29 11.67 -29.95
N ILE A 198 -8.62 12.44 -29.09
CA ILE A 198 -8.28 12.00 -27.73
C ILE A 198 -9.10 12.81 -26.74
N TYR A 199 -9.91 12.13 -25.95
CA TYR A 199 -10.63 12.72 -24.84
C TYR A 199 -9.80 12.59 -23.57
N LEU A 200 -9.74 13.63 -22.74
CA LEU A 200 -8.96 13.61 -21.51
C LEU A 200 -9.62 14.45 -20.42
N THR A 201 -9.26 14.17 -19.19
CA THR A 201 -9.59 15.03 -18.05
C THR A 201 -8.52 16.09 -17.90
N ALA A 202 -8.91 17.35 -17.78
CA ALA A 202 -8.00 18.42 -17.42
C ALA A 202 -8.69 19.48 -16.57
N MET A 203 -7.89 20.16 -15.74
CA MET A 203 -8.39 21.24 -14.90
C MET A 203 -8.59 22.51 -15.73
N ASN A 204 -9.76 23.14 -15.57
CA ASN A 204 -10.04 24.47 -16.14
C ASN A 204 -10.82 25.30 -15.11
N GLY A 205 -10.20 26.36 -14.62
CA GLY A 205 -10.71 27.11 -13.48
C GLY A 205 -10.69 26.27 -12.22
N ASN A 206 -11.84 26.12 -11.56
CA ASN A 206 -11.97 25.44 -10.28
C ASN A 206 -12.48 23.99 -10.38
N ALA A 207 -12.60 23.44 -11.59
CA ALA A 207 -13.13 22.08 -11.77
C ALA A 207 -12.40 21.34 -12.88
N ASP A 208 -12.31 20.02 -12.73
CA ASP A 208 -11.87 19.12 -13.79
C ASP A 208 -12.99 18.92 -14.80
N LYS A 209 -12.65 19.03 -16.09
CA LYS A 209 -13.55 18.91 -17.22
C LYS A 209 -13.02 17.92 -18.24
N ILE A 210 -13.87 17.49 -19.16
CA ILE A 210 -13.44 16.70 -20.30
C ILE A 210 -13.12 17.64 -21.48
N PHE A 211 -11.93 17.42 -22.02
CA PHE A 211 -11.43 18.04 -23.23
C PHE A 211 -11.28 17.01 -24.33
N ALA A 212 -11.35 17.47 -25.58
CA ALA A 212 -11.02 16.68 -26.76
C ALA A 212 -9.86 17.35 -27.50
N VAL A 213 -8.90 16.55 -27.94
CA VAL A 213 -7.74 17.00 -28.75
C VAL A 213 -7.72 16.17 -30.02
N THR A 214 -7.71 16.85 -31.18
CA THR A 214 -7.58 16.17 -32.46
C THR A 214 -6.10 15.88 -32.77
N LEU A 215 -5.81 14.69 -33.25
CA LEU A 215 -4.42 14.24 -33.50
C LEU A 215 -3.77 14.99 -34.65
N GLN A 216 -4.51 15.26 -35.72
CA GLN A 216 -3.95 15.92 -36.92
C GLN A 216 -3.86 17.42 -36.74
N SER A 217 -4.95 18.09 -36.37
CA SER A 217 -5.00 19.56 -36.30
C SER A 217 -4.51 20.12 -34.98
N LYS A 218 -4.35 19.26 -33.96
CA LYS A 218 -3.99 19.63 -32.58
C LYS A 218 -4.93 20.66 -31.93
N LYS A 219 -6.14 20.78 -32.48
CA LYS A 219 -7.15 21.66 -31.90
C LYS A 219 -7.68 21.07 -30.62
N ILE A 220 -7.87 21.92 -29.61
CA ILE A 220 -8.38 21.54 -28.28
C ILE A 220 -9.80 22.09 -28.16
N PHE A 221 -10.69 21.26 -27.66
CA PHE A 221 -12.08 21.62 -27.41
C PHE A 221 -12.47 21.27 -25.96
N SER A 222 -13.21 22.17 -25.31
CA SER A 222 -13.93 21.83 -24.09
C SER A 222 -15.22 21.09 -24.47
N VAL A 223 -15.45 19.92 -23.90
CA VAL A 223 -16.61 19.06 -24.23
C VAL A 223 -17.68 19.12 -23.14
N THR A 224 -17.27 19.34 -21.89
CA THR A 224 -18.19 19.45 -20.74
C THR A 224 -18.07 20.82 -20.09
N ASN A 225 -19.20 21.36 -19.64
CA ASN A 225 -19.25 22.71 -19.06
C ASN A 225 -19.91 22.75 -17.67
N ASN A 226 -19.81 21.66 -16.90
CA ASN A 226 -20.34 21.57 -15.54
C ASN A 226 -19.37 22.14 -14.49
N ASN A 227 -19.91 22.58 -13.35
CA ASN A 227 -19.15 23.15 -12.25
C ASN A 227 -18.59 22.08 -11.28
N ASN A 228 -19.07 20.85 -11.39
CA ASN A 228 -18.55 19.71 -10.61
C ASN A 228 -17.50 18.96 -11.45
N GLY A 229 -16.51 18.38 -10.81
CA GLY A 229 -15.47 17.62 -11.49
C GLY A 229 -16.04 16.40 -12.24
N VAL A 230 -15.56 16.21 -13.47
CA VAL A 230 -15.85 15.04 -14.32
C VAL A 230 -14.54 14.40 -14.77
N TYR A 231 -14.51 13.06 -14.76
CA TYR A 231 -13.27 12.30 -14.87
C TYR A 231 -13.40 11.09 -15.77
N SER A 232 -12.25 10.61 -16.27
CA SER A 232 -12.08 9.29 -16.88
C SER A 232 -13.05 9.04 -18.04
N PRO A 233 -12.89 9.79 -19.16
CA PRO A 233 -13.76 9.65 -20.32
C PRO A 233 -13.63 8.29 -21.00
N ALA A 234 -14.75 7.76 -21.49
CA ALA A 234 -14.81 6.63 -22.41
C ALA A 234 -15.85 6.90 -23.49
N VAL A 235 -15.56 6.57 -24.74
CA VAL A 235 -16.46 6.86 -25.87
C VAL A 235 -16.83 5.57 -26.59
N ASN A 236 -18.12 5.37 -26.86
CA ASN A 236 -18.62 4.23 -27.64
C ASN A 236 -18.63 4.53 -29.16
N ASN A 237 -19.13 3.57 -29.94
CA ASN A 237 -19.19 3.73 -31.40
C ASN A 237 -20.31 4.66 -31.88
N LYS A 238 -21.32 4.92 -31.04
CA LYS A 238 -22.43 5.86 -31.34
C LYS A 238 -22.08 7.31 -31.01
N GLY A 239 -20.90 7.61 -30.48
CA GLY A 239 -20.54 8.96 -30.06
C GLY A 239 -21.11 9.34 -28.67
N GLU A 240 -21.41 8.38 -27.81
CA GLU A 240 -21.76 8.66 -26.42
C GLU A 240 -20.50 8.62 -25.55
N LEU A 241 -20.27 9.68 -24.81
CA LEU A 241 -19.21 9.82 -23.84
C LEU A 241 -19.72 9.44 -22.46
N MET A 242 -19.09 8.44 -21.82
CA MET A 242 -19.30 8.09 -20.42
C MET A 242 -18.21 8.74 -19.57
N VAL A 243 -18.61 9.32 -18.44
CA VAL A 243 -17.69 9.95 -17.47
C VAL A 243 -18.06 9.57 -16.04
N SER A 244 -17.12 9.71 -15.11
CA SER A 244 -17.35 9.67 -13.68
C SER A 244 -17.53 11.08 -13.15
N ALA A 245 -18.75 11.48 -12.83
CA ALA A 245 -19.09 12.81 -12.32
C ALA A 245 -19.05 12.81 -10.77
N PHE A 246 -18.33 13.80 -10.21
CA PHE A 246 -18.28 13.97 -8.74
C PHE A 246 -19.58 14.58 -8.22
N THR A 247 -20.18 13.93 -7.23
CA THR A 247 -21.44 14.35 -6.59
C THR A 247 -21.35 14.16 -5.07
N ALA A 248 -22.34 14.66 -4.34
CA ALA A 248 -22.48 14.42 -2.91
C ALA A 248 -22.65 12.90 -2.57
N GLY A 249 -23.09 12.09 -3.53
CA GLY A 249 -23.23 10.63 -3.39
C GLY A 249 -21.98 9.82 -3.75
N GLY A 250 -20.90 10.48 -4.14
CA GLY A 250 -19.67 9.89 -4.68
C GLY A 250 -19.54 10.12 -6.18
N TYR A 251 -18.69 9.32 -6.83
CA TYR A 251 -18.48 9.38 -8.28
C TYR A 251 -19.55 8.57 -9.01
N MET A 252 -20.47 9.27 -9.68
CA MET A 252 -21.58 8.66 -10.40
C MET A 252 -21.30 8.64 -11.91
N LEU A 253 -21.81 7.63 -12.60
CA LEU A 253 -21.72 7.57 -14.06
C LEU A 253 -22.67 8.59 -14.69
N ALA A 254 -22.16 9.35 -15.65
CA ALA A 254 -22.94 10.28 -16.47
C ALA A 254 -22.62 10.07 -17.95
N LYS A 255 -23.64 10.19 -18.80
CA LYS A 255 -23.53 10.13 -20.26
C LYS A 255 -23.64 11.52 -20.87
N VAL A 256 -22.82 11.78 -21.87
CA VAL A 256 -22.85 12.99 -22.71
C VAL A 256 -22.97 12.53 -24.16
N ASP A 257 -23.99 13.01 -24.87
CA ASP A 257 -24.15 12.82 -26.30
C ASP A 257 -23.23 13.83 -27.03
N LEU A 258 -22.16 13.34 -27.65
CA LEU A 258 -21.17 14.18 -28.30
C LEU A 258 -21.71 14.96 -29.51
N ALA A 259 -22.78 14.49 -30.15
CA ALA A 259 -23.42 15.20 -31.26
C ALA A 259 -24.24 16.42 -30.77
N LYS A 260 -24.65 16.41 -29.50
CA LYS A 260 -25.41 17.51 -28.86
C LYS A 260 -24.56 18.36 -27.91
N ALA A 261 -23.31 17.93 -27.64
CA ALA A 261 -22.42 18.65 -26.75
C ALA A 261 -22.00 20.00 -27.39
N ASP A 262 -21.91 21.03 -26.55
CA ASP A 262 -21.43 22.35 -26.95
C ASP A 262 -19.89 22.35 -26.97
N TRP A 263 -19.32 21.99 -28.13
CA TRP A 263 -17.89 21.97 -28.35
C TRP A 263 -17.35 23.38 -28.49
N GLN A 264 -16.67 23.87 -27.48
CA GLN A 264 -16.05 25.19 -27.52
C GLN A 264 -14.55 25.04 -27.77
N GLU A 265 -14.04 25.67 -28.87
CA GLU A 265 -12.62 25.69 -29.15
C GLU A 265 -11.86 26.40 -28.02
N PHE A 266 -10.81 25.77 -27.56
CA PHE A 266 -10.08 26.16 -26.37
C PHE A 266 -8.62 26.46 -26.75
N ASN A 267 -8.23 27.73 -26.69
CA ASN A 267 -6.96 28.17 -27.25
C ASN A 267 -5.73 27.86 -26.39
N THR A 268 -5.87 27.74 -25.07
CA THR A 268 -4.77 27.33 -24.16
C THR A 268 -5.32 26.83 -22.85
N PHE A 269 -4.70 25.79 -22.31
CA PHE A 269 -4.80 25.56 -20.87
C PHE A 269 -4.12 26.74 -20.18
N SER A 270 -4.91 27.69 -19.75
CA SER A 270 -4.44 28.89 -19.07
C SER A 270 -3.48 28.45 -17.95
N THR A 271 -2.27 28.98 -17.94
CA THR A 271 -1.52 29.19 -16.74
C THR A 271 -2.27 30.25 -15.94
N ALA A 272 -3.50 29.95 -15.49
CA ALA A 272 -4.08 30.75 -14.44
C ALA A 272 -3.05 30.70 -13.32
N LYS A 273 -2.34 31.80 -13.09
CA LYS A 273 -1.79 32.06 -11.78
C LYS A 273 -2.93 31.69 -10.86
N VAL A 274 -2.74 30.64 -10.05
CA VAL A 274 -3.59 30.45 -8.89
C VAL A 274 -3.66 31.85 -8.29
N ASP A 275 -4.85 32.41 -8.27
CA ASP A 275 -5.03 33.74 -7.74
C ASP A 275 -4.62 33.64 -6.30
N ASN A 276 -3.36 34.00 -5.99
CA ASN A 276 -2.81 33.92 -4.65
C ASN A 276 -3.58 34.86 -3.71
N ASP A 277 -4.47 35.69 -4.25
CA ASP A 277 -5.35 36.55 -3.48
C ASP A 277 -6.37 35.77 -2.65
N LEU A 278 -6.74 34.53 -3.00
CA LEU A 278 -7.47 33.64 -2.10
C LEU A 278 -6.64 33.21 -0.87
N PHE A 279 -5.32 33.23 -0.99
CA PHE A 279 -4.40 32.96 0.11
C PHE A 279 -3.75 34.23 0.67
N ALA A 280 -3.86 35.39 -0.02
CA ALA A 280 -3.36 36.68 0.47
C ALA A 280 -4.04 37.12 1.76
N GLY A 281 -5.31 36.72 1.99
CA GLY A 281 -5.98 36.91 3.27
C GLY A 281 -5.53 35.93 4.36
N SER A 282 -4.84 34.83 4.01
CA SER A 282 -4.22 33.88 4.93
C SER A 282 -2.71 34.10 5.06
N GLU A 283 -2.16 35.18 4.53
CA GLU A 283 -0.94 35.81 5.06
C GLU A 283 -1.15 36.29 6.51
N MET A 284 -1.91 35.52 7.24
CA MET A 284 -1.86 35.49 8.66
C MET A 284 -0.44 35.10 9.01
N HIS A 285 0.42 36.13 8.88
CA HIS A 285 1.62 36.31 9.63
C HIS A 285 2.19 35.04 10.26
N MET A 286 2.56 34.08 9.50
CA MET A 286 3.66 33.22 9.88
C MET A 286 4.92 34.10 9.82
N LYS A 287 5.01 35.02 10.78
CA LYS A 287 6.29 35.67 11.14
C LYS A 287 7.26 34.52 11.44
N GLY A 288 8.08 34.16 10.45
CA GLY A 288 8.99 33.02 10.49
C GLY A 288 8.95 32.13 9.26
N ALA A 289 7.88 32.12 8.45
CA ALA A 289 7.81 31.35 7.20
C ALA A 289 8.75 31.91 6.11
N GLY A 290 9.17 33.17 6.20
CA GLY A 290 10.19 33.75 5.32
C GLY A 290 11.54 33.03 5.37
N ALA A 291 11.84 32.32 6.43
CA ALA A 291 13.05 31.52 6.53
C ALA A 291 13.03 30.25 5.65
N LEU A 292 11.86 29.75 5.26
CA LEU A 292 11.75 28.60 4.35
C LEU A 292 12.09 28.95 2.89
N TYR A 293 11.85 30.21 2.50
CA TYR A 293 12.20 30.70 1.16
C TYR A 293 13.64 31.20 1.05
N ALA A 294 14.32 31.36 2.19
CA ALA A 294 15.71 31.77 2.28
C ALA A 294 16.66 30.59 2.57
N LEU A 295 16.19 29.35 2.42
CA LEU A 295 17.10 28.22 2.40
C LEU A 295 17.95 28.38 1.14
N ASP A 296 19.21 28.78 1.33
CA ASP A 296 20.22 28.65 0.28
C ASP A 296 20.11 27.27 -0.31
N GLU A 297 19.81 27.16 -1.62
CA GLU A 297 19.94 25.91 -2.34
C GLU A 297 21.41 25.49 -2.26
N ASN A 298 21.73 24.81 -1.19
CA ASN A 298 23.05 24.30 -0.96
C ASN A 298 23.23 23.15 -1.96
N ASN A 299 23.74 23.47 -3.16
CA ASN A 299 24.04 22.53 -4.23
C ASN A 299 25.19 21.55 -3.85
N ASN A 300 25.30 21.21 -2.58
CA ASN A 300 26.25 20.22 -2.12
C ASN A 300 25.86 18.83 -2.66
N THR A 301 26.59 18.36 -3.62
CA THR A 301 26.51 17.00 -4.10
C THR A 301 27.11 16.07 -3.01
N TRP A 302 26.26 15.35 -2.32
CA TRP A 302 26.69 14.36 -1.34
C TRP A 302 27.01 13.04 -2.05
N ALA A 303 28.17 12.47 -1.74
CA ALA A 303 28.51 11.14 -2.24
C ALA A 303 27.53 10.10 -1.67
N VAL A 304 26.79 9.44 -2.54
CA VAL A 304 25.87 8.35 -2.16
C VAL A 304 26.67 7.08 -1.97
N THR A 305 26.69 6.57 -0.74
CA THR A 305 27.37 5.32 -0.41
C THR A 305 26.38 4.27 0.10
N LYS A 306 26.76 3.00 -0.03
CA LYS A 306 25.93 1.89 0.50
C LYS A 306 25.84 1.99 2.02
N PHE A 307 24.62 1.94 2.56
CA PHE A 307 24.38 1.96 4.00
C PHE A 307 25.08 0.79 4.70
N ARG A 308 25.89 1.09 5.73
CA ARG A 308 26.53 0.08 6.57
C ARG A 308 25.56 -0.39 7.65
N LYS A 309 25.28 -1.69 7.70
CA LYS A 309 24.32 -2.27 8.68
C LYS A 309 24.73 -2.04 10.13
N SER A 310 26.02 -1.81 10.40
CA SER A 310 26.57 -1.49 11.73
C SER A 310 26.63 0.00 12.03
N PHE A 311 26.11 0.88 11.15
CA PHE A 311 26.19 2.31 11.36
C PHE A 311 25.15 2.78 12.38
N ARG A 312 25.59 3.55 13.38
CA ARG A 312 24.77 4.13 14.45
C ARG A 312 23.74 3.13 15.02
N LEU A 313 24.21 1.99 15.51
CA LEU A 313 23.37 0.94 16.07
C LEU A 313 22.53 1.44 17.26
N PHE A 314 23.12 2.30 18.08
CA PHE A 314 22.43 2.93 19.21
C PHE A 314 22.16 4.41 18.90
N ASN A 315 20.90 4.77 18.94
CA ASN A 315 20.41 6.13 18.78
C ASN A 315 19.14 6.27 19.61
N PHE A 316 19.29 6.64 20.89
CA PHE A 316 18.18 6.85 21.79
C PHE A 316 17.42 8.11 21.35
N HIS A 317 16.14 7.96 21.01
CA HIS A 317 15.31 9.00 20.40
C HIS A 317 14.03 9.30 21.17
N SER A 318 13.60 8.39 22.03
CA SER A 318 12.35 8.55 22.75
C SER A 318 12.32 7.73 24.05
N TRP A 319 11.48 8.16 24.96
CA TRP A 319 11.13 7.43 26.16
C TRP A 319 9.62 7.47 26.37
N ARG A 320 9.09 6.49 27.08
CA ARG A 320 7.67 6.39 27.39
C ARG A 320 7.49 5.93 28.83
N PRO A 321 6.74 6.69 29.68
CA PRO A 321 6.32 6.20 30.97
C PRO A 321 5.32 5.04 30.80
N VAL A 322 5.34 4.12 31.73
CA VAL A 322 4.36 3.06 31.89
C VAL A 322 3.61 3.30 33.20
N VAL A 323 2.30 3.47 33.10
CA VAL A 323 1.41 3.65 34.23
C VAL A 323 0.23 2.71 34.02
N ASP A 324 0.40 1.47 34.45
CA ASP A 324 -0.59 0.39 34.31
C ASP A 324 -0.61 -0.41 35.61
N ASP A 325 -1.45 0.02 36.57
CA ASP A 325 -1.50 -0.56 37.92
C ASP A 325 -1.64 -2.09 37.88
N PRO A 326 -0.77 -2.86 38.52
CA PRO A 326 0.22 -2.48 39.54
C PRO A 326 1.62 -2.07 39.02
N GLU A 327 1.84 -1.90 37.72
CA GLU A 327 3.14 -1.67 37.12
C GLU A 327 3.36 -0.18 36.78
N TYR A 328 4.50 0.36 37.21
CA TYR A 328 4.93 1.75 36.97
C TYR A 328 6.38 1.76 36.50
N GLY A 329 6.69 2.48 35.44
CA GLY A 329 8.06 2.45 34.94
C GLY A 329 8.33 3.36 33.76
N TYR A 330 9.47 3.09 33.11
CA TYR A 330 9.94 3.81 31.94
C TYR A 330 10.56 2.86 30.93
N ASN A 331 10.28 3.15 29.63
CA ASN A 331 10.95 2.51 28.51
C ASN A 331 11.74 3.55 27.73
N PHE A 332 12.99 3.24 27.39
CA PHE A 332 13.86 4.04 26.53
C PHE A 332 14.10 3.30 25.23
N PHE A 333 13.80 3.94 24.10
CA PHE A 333 13.86 3.34 22.78
C PHE A 333 15.04 3.88 21.98
N SER A 334 15.69 2.98 21.27
CA SER A 334 16.79 3.28 20.36
C SER A 334 16.65 2.49 19.08
N ASN A 335 16.65 3.19 17.93
CA ASN A 335 16.64 2.59 16.61
C ASN A 335 17.72 3.20 15.74
N ASN A 336 18.35 2.42 14.88
CA ASN A 336 19.15 2.99 13.80
C ASN A 336 18.22 3.57 12.70
N ILE A 337 18.78 4.35 11.77
CA ILE A 337 18.03 5.08 10.72
C ILE A 337 17.08 4.16 9.93
N LEU A 338 17.48 2.93 9.60
CA LEU A 338 16.65 1.99 8.85
C LEU A 338 15.79 1.08 9.75
N SER A 339 15.77 1.31 11.07
CA SER A 339 15.11 0.46 12.06
C SER A 339 15.48 -1.02 11.96
N SER A 340 16.65 -1.31 11.38
CA SER A 340 17.18 -2.67 11.29
C SER A 340 17.86 -3.15 12.57
N PHE A 341 18.14 -2.25 13.52
CA PHE A 341 18.57 -2.55 14.87
C PHE A 341 17.75 -1.74 15.86
N ARG A 342 17.02 -2.42 16.71
CA ARG A 342 16.10 -1.83 17.68
C ARG A 342 16.47 -2.28 19.07
N ASN A 343 16.51 -1.34 20.01
CA ASN A 343 16.83 -1.60 21.40
C ASN A 343 15.78 -0.95 22.31
N ASN A 344 15.49 -1.60 23.42
CA ASN A 344 14.66 -1.09 24.50
C ASN A 344 15.37 -1.35 25.83
N ILE A 345 15.55 -0.29 26.62
CA ILE A 345 15.91 -0.37 28.02
C ILE A 345 14.67 -0.06 28.81
N SER A 346 14.30 -0.91 29.75
CA SER A 346 13.11 -0.75 30.59
C SER A 346 13.45 -0.78 32.08
N TYR A 347 12.72 -0.01 32.83
CA TYR A 347 12.63 -0.10 34.28
C TYR A 347 11.16 -0.19 34.66
N THR A 348 10.80 -1.13 35.52
CA THR A 348 9.42 -1.34 36.00
C THR A 348 9.43 -1.58 37.49
N TYR A 349 8.61 -0.86 38.21
CA TYR A 349 8.26 -1.15 39.60
C TYR A 349 6.87 -1.79 39.63
N ASN A 350 6.75 -2.94 40.28
CA ASN A 350 5.47 -3.60 40.50
C ASN A 350 5.04 -3.43 41.94
N ARG A 351 3.91 -2.74 42.15
CA ARG A 351 3.40 -2.42 43.48
C ARG A 351 2.90 -3.67 44.25
N SER A 352 2.37 -4.67 43.53
CA SER A 352 1.77 -5.84 44.16
C SER A 352 2.81 -6.73 44.80
N ASP A 353 3.90 -7.00 44.16
CA ASP A 353 5.01 -7.82 44.67
C ASP A 353 6.23 -6.99 45.11
N ARG A 354 6.10 -5.67 45.10
CA ARG A 354 7.12 -4.67 45.51
C ARG A 354 8.47 -4.88 44.80
N SER A 355 8.44 -5.42 43.59
CA SER A 355 9.63 -5.73 42.83
C SER A 355 10.06 -4.58 41.94
N HIS A 356 11.34 -4.56 41.60
CA HIS A 356 11.96 -3.67 40.64
C HIS A 356 12.55 -4.52 39.54
N THR A 357 12.23 -4.23 38.30
CA THR A 357 12.74 -4.95 37.14
C THR A 357 13.48 -4.01 36.22
N ILE A 358 14.71 -4.38 35.84
CA ILE A 358 15.49 -3.70 34.80
C ILE A 358 15.61 -4.68 33.64
N GLY A 359 15.31 -4.19 32.42
CA GLY A 359 15.35 -5.01 31.21
C GLY A 359 16.11 -4.32 30.08
N PHE A 360 16.78 -5.13 29.27
CA PHE A 360 17.36 -4.76 28.00
C PHE A 360 16.92 -5.77 26.95
N ASN A 361 16.30 -5.30 25.86
CA ASN A 361 15.87 -6.12 24.75
C ASN A 361 16.40 -5.52 23.45
N THR A 362 16.91 -6.36 22.56
CA THR A 362 17.45 -5.96 21.27
C THR A 362 16.96 -6.87 20.15
N ALA A 363 16.77 -6.31 18.96
CA ALA A 363 16.41 -7.03 17.75
C ALA A 363 17.22 -6.52 16.57
N PHE A 364 17.93 -7.41 15.89
CA PHE A 364 18.65 -7.14 14.66
C PHE A 364 17.92 -7.75 13.45
N ALA A 365 17.34 -6.90 12.63
CA ALA A 365 16.57 -7.26 11.44
C ALA A 365 17.31 -7.00 10.11
N GLY A 366 18.62 -6.77 10.16
CA GLY A 366 19.46 -6.53 8.98
C GLY A 366 19.76 -7.79 8.17
N TRP A 367 19.46 -8.98 8.68
CA TRP A 367 19.58 -10.27 8.00
C TRP A 367 18.20 -10.84 7.66
N PHE A 368 18.17 -11.93 6.89
CA PHE A 368 16.90 -12.58 6.54
C PHE A 368 16.14 -13.03 7.80
N PRO A 369 16.72 -13.76 8.77
CA PRO A 369 16.13 -13.90 10.08
C PRO A 369 16.36 -12.64 10.93
N ILE A 370 15.42 -12.34 11.81
CA ILE A 370 15.60 -11.38 12.90
C ILE A 370 16.28 -12.12 14.06
N ILE A 371 17.37 -11.58 14.55
CA ILE A 371 18.03 -12.07 15.76
C ILE A 371 17.51 -11.22 16.93
N ASN A 372 17.04 -11.89 17.97
CA ASN A 372 16.54 -11.25 19.17
C ASN A 372 17.42 -11.68 20.34
N ALA A 373 17.75 -10.75 21.24
CA ALA A 373 18.40 -11.03 22.49
C ALA A 373 17.82 -10.13 23.60
N GLY A 374 17.82 -10.60 24.82
CA GLY A 374 17.34 -9.83 25.96
C GLY A 374 17.94 -10.32 27.26
N ALA A 375 18.10 -9.39 28.20
CA ALA A 375 18.46 -9.66 29.59
C ALA A 375 17.51 -8.87 30.49
N GLU A 376 17.07 -9.48 31.57
CA GLU A 376 16.14 -8.88 32.50
C GLU A 376 16.50 -9.34 33.91
N GLU A 377 16.52 -8.43 34.87
CA GLU A 377 16.72 -8.76 36.28
C GLU A 377 15.64 -8.10 37.12
N SER A 378 14.96 -8.94 37.92
CA SER A 378 13.95 -8.52 38.85
C SER A 378 14.46 -8.69 40.28
N PHE A 379 14.33 -7.65 41.07
CA PHE A 379 14.80 -7.58 42.43
C PHE A 379 13.63 -7.59 43.41
N ASN A 380 13.79 -8.26 44.53
CA ASN A 380 12.85 -8.25 45.66
C ASN A 380 11.43 -8.71 45.33
N ARG A 381 11.27 -9.62 44.37
CA ARG A 381 9.97 -10.21 44.10
C ARG A 381 9.47 -10.97 45.34
N THR A 382 8.21 -10.75 45.71
CA THR A 382 7.55 -11.40 46.82
C THR A 382 6.26 -12.04 46.33
N VAL A 383 6.13 -13.32 46.54
CA VAL A 383 4.92 -14.09 46.22
C VAL A 383 4.36 -14.74 47.51
N ASP A 384 3.11 -14.45 47.77
CA ASP A 384 2.41 -15.07 48.90
C ASP A 384 1.98 -16.49 48.52
N THR A 385 2.31 -17.43 49.40
CA THR A 385 1.89 -18.81 49.22
C THR A 385 0.48 -19.05 49.81
N ALA A 386 -0.17 -20.11 49.38
CA ALA A 386 -1.51 -20.50 49.86
C ALA A 386 -1.57 -20.71 51.39
N PHE A 387 -0.42 -20.81 52.07
CA PHE A 387 -0.32 -21.00 53.52
C PHE A 387 0.03 -19.72 54.29
N GLY A 388 -0.15 -18.55 53.68
CA GLY A 388 0.11 -17.24 54.31
C GLY A 388 1.60 -16.93 54.57
N LYS A 389 2.52 -17.65 53.92
CA LYS A 389 3.95 -17.38 53.98
C LYS A 389 4.40 -16.71 52.67
N SER A 390 5.18 -15.66 52.79
CA SER A 390 5.76 -14.97 51.62
C SER A 390 7.10 -15.57 51.25
N VAL A 391 7.30 -15.82 49.95
CA VAL A 391 8.58 -16.21 49.35
C VAL A 391 9.19 -15.03 48.64
N SER A 392 10.41 -14.65 49.06
CA SER A 392 11.15 -13.53 48.43
C SER A 392 12.34 -14.05 47.63
N TYR A 393 12.50 -13.53 46.38
CA TYR A 393 13.55 -13.92 45.47
C TYR A 393 13.89 -12.81 44.46
N ASN A 394 15.07 -12.89 43.88
CA ASN A 394 15.47 -12.18 42.68
C ASN A 394 15.40 -13.15 41.49
N ALA A 395 15.13 -12.63 40.29
CA ALA A 395 15.12 -13.46 39.10
C ALA A 395 15.90 -12.78 37.98
N ALA A 396 16.87 -13.49 37.42
CA ALA A 396 17.58 -13.06 36.22
C ALA A 396 17.13 -13.89 35.02
N THR A 397 16.80 -13.24 33.92
CA THR A 397 16.36 -13.88 32.69
C THR A 397 17.26 -13.48 31.53
N LEU A 398 17.79 -14.46 30.80
CA LEU A 398 18.49 -14.25 29.54
C LEU A 398 17.70 -14.90 28.41
N LYS A 399 17.57 -14.19 27.27
CA LYS A 399 16.81 -14.64 26.10
C LYS A 399 17.68 -14.46 24.85
N ALA A 400 17.71 -15.47 24.00
CA ALA A 400 18.31 -15.38 22.67
C ALA A 400 17.49 -16.20 21.68
N GLY A 401 17.21 -15.65 20.50
CA GLY A 401 16.37 -16.35 19.55
C GLY A 401 16.44 -15.79 18.15
N VAL A 402 15.80 -16.50 17.24
CA VAL A 402 15.66 -16.12 15.85
C VAL A 402 14.19 -16.17 15.43
N SER A 403 13.80 -15.27 14.55
CA SER A 403 12.45 -15.27 13.97
C SER A 403 12.48 -14.84 12.51
N ILE A 404 11.56 -15.38 11.72
CA ILE A 404 11.40 -15.06 10.30
C ILE A 404 9.96 -14.59 10.11
N PRO A 405 9.72 -13.27 10.09
CA PRO A 405 8.43 -12.71 9.71
C PRO A 405 8.33 -12.63 8.20
N LEU A 406 7.29 -13.24 7.63
CA LEU A 406 6.97 -13.20 6.21
C LEU A 406 5.60 -12.56 6.03
N ARG A 407 5.51 -11.64 5.05
CA ARG A 407 4.25 -11.01 4.66
C ARG A 407 4.03 -11.19 3.16
N PHE A 408 2.86 -11.68 2.82
CA PHE A 408 2.43 -11.86 1.42
C PHE A 408 1.19 -10.98 1.22
N VAL A 409 1.43 -9.69 1.01
CA VAL A 409 0.39 -8.71 0.69
C VAL A 409 0.31 -8.59 -0.81
N GLY A 410 -0.88 -8.78 -1.34
CA GLY A 410 -1.18 -8.78 -2.77
C GLY A 410 -2.37 -9.68 -3.07
N GLY A 411 -2.97 -9.50 -4.25
CA GLY A 411 -4.20 -10.20 -4.57
C GLY A 411 -5.38 -9.68 -3.74
N ARG A 412 -6.25 -10.59 -3.30
CA ARG A 412 -7.48 -10.24 -2.55
C ARG A 412 -7.34 -10.42 -1.04
N THR A 413 -6.21 -10.91 -0.56
CA THR A 413 -5.97 -11.22 0.85
C THR A 413 -4.58 -10.80 1.28
N ASN A 414 -4.44 -10.46 2.55
CA ASN A 414 -3.18 -10.22 3.23
C ASN A 414 -2.83 -11.46 4.05
N LYS A 415 -1.66 -12.05 3.80
CA LYS A 415 -1.18 -13.20 4.55
C LYS A 415 0.09 -12.85 5.30
N PHE A 416 0.15 -13.26 6.54
CA PHE A 416 1.31 -13.07 7.41
C PHE A 416 1.69 -14.44 7.99
N LEU A 417 2.96 -14.76 7.95
CA LEU A 417 3.53 -15.95 8.56
C LEU A 417 4.75 -15.53 9.37
N SER A 418 4.80 -15.90 10.62
CA SER A 418 5.98 -15.71 11.44
C SER A 418 6.33 -17.04 12.15
N VAL A 419 7.58 -17.43 12.02
CA VAL A 419 8.11 -18.60 12.72
C VAL A 419 9.35 -18.19 13.47
N GLY A 420 9.59 -18.83 14.60
CA GLY A 420 10.78 -18.55 15.39
C GLY A 420 11.04 -19.56 16.48
N ALA A 421 12.28 -19.52 16.96
CA ALA A 421 12.69 -20.29 18.12
C ALA A 421 13.69 -19.49 18.95
N GLY A 422 13.69 -19.72 20.25
CA GLY A 422 14.61 -19.05 21.17
C GLY A 422 14.89 -19.89 22.40
N TYR A 423 16.10 -19.70 22.90
CA TYR A 423 16.54 -20.24 24.18
C TYR A 423 16.32 -19.20 25.25
N ASN A 424 15.85 -19.66 26.41
CA ASN A 424 15.61 -18.84 27.60
C ASN A 424 16.28 -19.52 28.80
N LEU A 425 16.93 -18.69 29.61
CA LEU A 425 17.50 -19.07 30.90
C LEU A 425 16.87 -18.17 31.95
N GLU A 426 16.22 -18.74 32.91
CA GLU A 426 15.67 -18.06 34.09
C GLU A 426 16.39 -18.59 35.35
N GLN A 427 17.02 -17.72 36.10
CA GLN A 427 17.75 -18.05 37.31
C GLN A 427 17.07 -17.38 38.50
N TYR A 428 16.67 -18.18 39.48
CA TYR A 428 16.06 -17.71 40.71
C TYR A 428 17.04 -17.73 41.86
N TYR A 429 17.13 -16.60 42.57
CA TYR A 429 17.95 -16.41 43.77
C TYR A 429 17.04 -16.09 44.95
N TYR A 430 16.84 -17.04 45.86
CA TYR A 430 15.98 -16.84 47.02
C TYR A 430 16.63 -15.95 48.07
N ASN A 431 15.87 -15.04 48.68
CA ASN A 431 16.31 -14.02 49.62
C ASN A 431 15.78 -14.29 51.03
N GLY A 432 16.40 -13.69 52.06
CA GLY A 432 15.96 -13.72 53.46
C GLY A 432 15.69 -15.14 53.97
N LEU A 433 14.56 -15.33 54.65
CA LEU A 433 14.14 -16.63 55.20
C LEU A 433 13.87 -17.67 54.11
N SER A 434 13.50 -17.24 52.92
CA SER A 434 13.22 -18.12 51.78
C SER A 434 14.47 -18.89 51.35
N LYS A 435 15.66 -18.33 51.54
CA LYS A 435 16.96 -18.96 51.23
C LYS A 435 17.21 -20.22 52.05
N ASN A 436 16.64 -20.29 53.26
CA ASN A 436 16.79 -21.45 54.15
C ASN A 436 15.89 -22.62 53.74
N VAL A 437 14.83 -22.34 52.98
CA VAL A 437 13.84 -23.35 52.56
C VAL A 437 14.03 -23.77 51.11
N PHE A 438 14.39 -22.82 50.24
CA PHE A 438 14.51 -23.02 48.79
C PHE A 438 15.96 -22.92 48.33
N LYS A 439 16.36 -23.81 47.45
CA LYS A 439 17.68 -23.72 46.77
C LYS A 439 17.52 -22.89 45.50
N ASN A 440 18.56 -22.08 45.17
CA ASN A 440 18.61 -21.37 43.90
C ASN A 440 18.44 -22.35 42.74
N LYS A 441 17.68 -21.94 41.74
CA LYS A 441 17.26 -22.83 40.67
C LYS A 441 17.38 -22.12 39.32
N ALA A 442 17.93 -22.80 38.32
CA ALA A 442 17.91 -22.39 36.94
C ALA A 442 16.87 -23.19 36.17
N ILE A 443 16.12 -22.53 35.32
CA ILE A 443 15.19 -23.13 34.37
C ILE A 443 15.64 -22.74 32.95
N ASN A 444 16.03 -23.75 32.16
CA ASN A 444 16.43 -23.56 30.79
C ASN A 444 15.34 -24.15 29.90
N TYR A 445 14.85 -23.37 28.93
CA TYR A 445 13.85 -23.89 28.03
C TYR A 445 14.02 -23.32 26.63
N MET A 446 13.64 -24.13 25.66
CA MET A 446 13.41 -23.68 24.27
C MET A 446 11.96 -23.24 24.10
N ASN A 447 11.76 -22.11 23.43
CA ASN A 447 10.45 -21.65 23.04
C ASN A 447 10.38 -21.54 21.53
N SER A 448 9.47 -22.26 20.89
CA SER A 448 9.23 -22.22 19.45
C SER A 448 7.83 -21.72 19.19
N PHE A 449 7.67 -20.93 18.14
CA PHE A 449 6.36 -20.40 17.77
C PHE A 449 6.12 -20.40 16.27
N LEU A 450 4.86 -20.52 15.90
CA LEU A 450 4.33 -20.27 14.58
C LEU A 450 3.10 -19.37 14.70
N SER A 451 3.05 -18.29 13.92
CA SER A 451 1.87 -17.44 13.80
C SER A 451 1.54 -17.27 12.32
N PHE A 452 0.32 -17.57 11.97
CA PHE A 452 -0.20 -17.41 10.61
C PHE A 452 -1.51 -16.64 10.64
N SER A 453 -1.68 -15.73 9.69
CA SER A 453 -2.99 -15.12 9.42
C SER A 453 -3.19 -14.91 7.93
N ASN A 454 -4.44 -15.06 7.49
CA ASN A 454 -4.91 -14.80 6.14
C ASN A 454 -6.21 -13.99 6.25
N ILE A 455 -6.16 -12.72 5.84
CA ILE A 455 -7.26 -11.77 6.05
C ILE A 455 -7.69 -11.22 4.69
N GLY A 456 -8.96 -11.41 4.34
CA GLY A 456 -9.58 -10.84 3.15
C GLY A 456 -9.70 -9.31 3.25
N GLN A 457 -9.77 -8.64 2.09
CA GLN A 457 -10.05 -7.20 2.06
C GLN A 457 -11.36 -6.88 2.79
N GLN A 458 -11.39 -5.74 3.49
CA GLN A 458 -12.54 -5.29 4.25
C GLN A 458 -13.03 -3.94 3.73
N ALA A 459 -14.34 -3.79 3.63
CA ALA A 459 -14.98 -2.50 3.42
C ALA A 459 -15.02 -1.71 4.74
N ARG A 460 -15.15 -0.38 4.66
CA ARG A 460 -15.12 0.52 5.83
C ARG A 460 -16.16 0.19 6.90
N GLN A 461 -17.32 -0.36 6.50
CA GLN A 461 -18.41 -0.73 7.41
C GLN A 461 -18.37 -2.18 7.88
N HIS A 462 -17.38 -2.98 7.50
CA HIS A 462 -17.24 -4.32 8.03
C HIS A 462 -16.67 -4.27 9.45
N VAL A 463 -17.41 -4.77 10.42
CA VAL A 463 -16.96 -4.88 11.81
C VAL A 463 -15.87 -5.96 11.93
N ASN A 464 -16.07 -7.09 11.24
CA ASN A 464 -15.13 -8.19 11.16
C ASN A 464 -14.83 -8.51 9.68
N PRO A 465 -13.65 -9.11 9.39
CA PRO A 465 -13.41 -9.62 8.05
C PRO A 465 -14.44 -10.68 7.68
N ARG A 466 -14.96 -10.62 6.45
CA ARG A 466 -15.91 -11.63 5.97
C ARG A 466 -15.24 -13.01 5.79
N TRP A 467 -13.95 -13.01 5.52
CA TRP A 467 -13.11 -14.20 5.45
C TRP A 467 -11.77 -13.92 6.08
N ALA A 468 -11.47 -14.64 7.14
CA ALA A 468 -10.13 -14.63 7.72
C ALA A 468 -9.87 -15.95 8.46
N GLN A 469 -8.60 -16.30 8.53
CA GLN A 469 -8.08 -17.39 9.34
C GLN A 469 -6.86 -16.91 10.10
N SER A 470 -6.75 -17.27 11.36
CA SER A 470 -5.52 -17.09 12.12
C SER A 470 -5.20 -18.37 12.89
N LEU A 471 -3.91 -18.65 13.00
CA LEU A 471 -3.37 -19.76 13.76
C LEU A 471 -2.15 -19.26 14.55
N SER A 472 -2.10 -19.54 15.84
CA SER A 472 -0.95 -19.29 16.68
C SER A 472 -0.62 -20.57 17.43
N VAL A 473 0.62 -21.00 17.33
CA VAL A 473 1.15 -22.19 18.03
C VAL A 473 2.38 -21.77 18.82
N ASN A 474 2.43 -22.13 20.09
CA ASN A 474 3.58 -21.97 20.96
C ASN A 474 3.92 -23.31 21.59
N TYR A 475 5.19 -23.67 21.52
CA TYR A 475 5.75 -24.85 22.16
C TYR A 475 6.93 -24.47 23.03
N ARG A 476 6.88 -24.86 24.29
CA ARG A 476 7.99 -24.70 25.23
C ARG A 476 8.44 -26.08 25.70
N ASP A 477 9.73 -26.27 25.76
CA ASP A 477 10.35 -27.50 26.24
C ASP A 477 11.46 -27.17 27.24
N ALA A 478 11.31 -27.63 28.46
CA ALA A 478 12.28 -27.41 29.53
C ALA A 478 13.45 -28.40 29.39
N LEU A 479 14.65 -27.88 29.12
CA LEU A 479 15.82 -28.70 28.84
C LEU A 479 16.42 -29.37 30.06
N ASN A 480 16.21 -28.81 31.24
CA ASN A 480 16.75 -29.31 32.51
C ASN A 480 15.70 -29.95 33.43
N PHE A 481 14.49 -30.17 32.92
CA PHE A 481 13.44 -30.88 33.61
C PHE A 481 12.87 -31.98 32.72
N ARG A 482 12.92 -33.22 33.18
CA ARG A 482 12.41 -34.34 32.41
C ARG A 482 10.89 -34.24 32.22
N ASN A 483 10.45 -34.41 30.96
CA ASN A 483 9.02 -34.40 30.55
C ASN A 483 8.25 -33.12 30.93
N SER A 484 8.94 -31.96 30.92
CA SER A 484 8.31 -30.68 31.24
C SER A 484 8.20 -29.87 29.96
N HIS A 485 7.07 -29.97 29.28
CA HIS A 485 6.76 -29.23 28.07
C HIS A 485 5.38 -28.59 28.15
N LYS A 486 5.18 -27.56 27.35
CA LYS A 486 3.89 -26.87 27.20
C LYS A 486 3.63 -26.62 25.76
N PHE A 487 2.51 -27.11 25.26
CA PHE A 487 1.99 -26.81 23.92
C PHE A 487 0.71 -25.98 24.04
N VAL A 488 0.63 -24.88 23.30
CA VAL A 488 -0.55 -24.03 23.23
C VAL A 488 -0.84 -23.70 21.78
N ALA A 489 -2.06 -23.96 21.33
CA ALA A 489 -2.52 -23.59 20.00
C ALA A 489 -3.83 -22.80 20.10
N HIS A 490 -3.93 -21.74 19.31
CA HIS A 490 -5.15 -20.96 19.12
C HIS A 490 -5.44 -20.83 17.64
N ALA A 491 -6.70 -21.02 17.24
CA ALA A 491 -7.14 -20.76 15.90
C ALA A 491 -8.44 -19.95 15.91
N SER A 492 -8.56 -19.01 14.95
CA SER A 492 -9.77 -18.22 14.74
C SER A 492 -10.14 -18.26 13.27
N PHE A 493 -11.42 -18.49 13.00
CA PHE A 493 -11.99 -18.53 11.66
C PHE A 493 -13.15 -17.56 11.58
N TYR A 494 -13.15 -16.75 10.52
CA TYR A 494 -14.18 -15.76 10.25
C TYR A 494 -14.90 -16.12 8.97
N PHE A 495 -16.23 -16.10 9.02
CA PHE A 495 -17.12 -16.41 7.90
C PHE A 495 -18.18 -15.32 7.77
N PRO A 496 -18.71 -15.09 6.55
CA PRO A 496 -19.84 -14.20 6.35
C PRO A 496 -21.05 -14.71 7.15
N GLY A 497 -21.71 -13.82 7.88
CA GLY A 497 -23.00 -14.12 8.51
C GLY A 497 -24.18 -13.88 7.57
N ILE A 498 -25.39 -14.04 8.09
CA ILE A 498 -26.65 -13.88 7.34
C ILE A 498 -26.84 -12.42 6.90
N GLY A 499 -26.55 -11.46 7.75
CA GLY A 499 -26.65 -10.03 7.44
C GLY A 499 -25.30 -9.41 7.05
N ARG A 500 -25.36 -8.16 6.58
CA ARG A 500 -24.17 -7.43 6.08
C ARG A 500 -23.05 -7.31 7.12
N ASN A 501 -23.38 -6.96 8.35
CA ASN A 501 -22.44 -6.78 9.46
C ASN A 501 -22.40 -7.99 10.39
N HIS A 502 -23.08 -9.07 10.03
CA HIS A 502 -23.01 -10.32 10.77
C HIS A 502 -21.77 -11.11 10.34
N SER A 503 -21.14 -11.72 11.31
CA SER A 503 -20.00 -12.62 11.11
C SER A 503 -20.17 -13.83 12.02
N LEU A 504 -19.90 -15.00 11.48
CA LEU A 504 -19.70 -16.19 12.30
C LEU A 504 -18.20 -16.25 12.63
N VAL A 505 -17.87 -16.21 13.91
CA VAL A 505 -16.49 -16.32 14.39
C VAL A 505 -16.38 -17.57 15.23
N ILE A 506 -15.47 -18.46 14.82
CA ILE A 506 -15.17 -19.70 15.54
C ILE A 506 -13.76 -19.56 16.13
N ASN A 507 -13.66 -19.58 17.44
CA ASN A 507 -12.39 -19.58 18.16
C ASN A 507 -12.19 -20.95 18.79
N THR A 508 -11.00 -21.51 18.61
CA THR A 508 -10.60 -22.76 19.24
C THR A 508 -9.26 -22.57 19.95
N ALA A 509 -9.10 -23.25 21.06
CA ALA A 509 -7.85 -23.28 21.82
C ALA A 509 -7.58 -24.69 22.30
N TYR A 510 -6.31 -25.07 22.29
CA TYR A 510 -5.82 -26.31 22.87
C TYR A 510 -4.57 -26.02 23.69
N GLN A 511 -4.50 -26.62 24.86
CA GLN A 511 -3.31 -26.54 25.71
C GLN A 511 -3.05 -27.93 26.31
N ASN A 512 -1.79 -28.34 26.28
CA ASN A 512 -1.27 -29.53 26.93
C ASN A 512 -0.01 -29.19 27.72
#